data_d613ebb4d9e7e5c232b9dfb81926d7d2
#
_entry.id   d613ebb4d9e7e5c232b9dfb81926d7d2
#
_cell.length_a   1.000
_cell.length_b   1.000
_cell.length_c   1.000
_cell.angle_alpha   90.00
_cell.angle_beta   90.00
_cell.angle_gamma   90.00
#
_symmetry.space_group_name_H-M   'P 1'
#
loop_
_entity.id
_entity.type
_entity.pdbx_description
1 polymer ?
#
loop_
_entity_poly.entity_id
_entity_poly.type
_entity_poly.pdbx_seq_one_letter_code
_entity_poly.pdbx_strand_id
1 'polypeptide(L)'
;MTPKLSSYWLYFVTSTSYKLARSLVESMKIEVVCRDHEINTILGIQPISYKEALVKAFDSIENNDIASSWKDSYSSSEINMSISEYISVPEFGCFKDARVSIIENRKQSIDKIWSIGGENGWYHGNWLWRIRGVLDKLVGGVGLRRGRTNQKTISVGDALDFWRVLYANKEEGRLLLFAEMKLPG
;
A
#
# COMPACT_ATOMS: atom_id res chain seq x y z
N MET A 1 -8.82 25.44 -13.09
CA MET A 1 -7.48 24.95 -12.66
C MET A 1 -6.71 24.48 -13.88
N THR A 2 -5.42 24.78 -13.95
CA THR A 2 -4.60 24.27 -15.07
C THR A 2 -4.27 22.79 -14.82
N PRO A 3 -4.16 21.97 -15.87
CA PRO A 3 -3.84 20.54 -15.72
C PRO A 3 -2.58 20.26 -14.90
N LYS A 4 -1.57 21.15 -15.00
CA LYS A 4 -0.35 21.03 -14.20
C LYS A 4 -0.62 21.17 -12.70
N LEU A 5 -1.41 22.16 -12.29
CA LEU A 5 -1.76 22.36 -10.88
C LEU A 5 -2.58 21.19 -10.33
N SER A 6 -3.50 20.65 -11.13
CA SER A 6 -4.27 19.46 -10.77
C SER A 6 -3.39 18.23 -10.61
N SER A 7 -2.36 18.03 -11.44
CA SER A 7 -1.41 16.92 -11.32
C SER A 7 -0.56 17.03 -10.05
N TYR A 8 -0.10 18.25 -9.69
CA TYR A 8 0.61 18.48 -8.43
C TYR A 8 -0.28 18.24 -7.22
N TRP A 9 -1.54 18.72 -7.27
CA TRP A 9 -2.50 18.48 -6.22
C TRP A 9 -2.74 16.97 -6.02
N LEU A 10 -2.98 16.24 -7.11
CA LEU A 10 -3.17 14.79 -7.07
C LEU A 10 -1.95 14.07 -6.48
N TYR A 11 -0.74 14.46 -6.88
CA TYR A 11 0.50 13.94 -6.32
C TYR A 11 0.61 14.19 -4.81
N PHE A 12 0.25 15.39 -4.34
CA PHE A 12 0.32 15.71 -2.91
C PHE A 12 -0.75 15.00 -2.08
N VAL A 13 -1.96 14.88 -2.61
CA VAL A 13 -3.11 14.32 -1.87
C VAL A 13 -3.11 12.79 -1.88
N THR A 14 -2.57 12.18 -2.93
CA THR A 14 -2.57 10.72 -3.09
C THR A 14 -1.17 10.11 -2.96
N SER A 15 -1.10 8.79 -2.86
CA SER A 15 0.16 8.02 -2.92
C SER A 15 0.69 7.85 -4.35
N THR A 16 0.04 8.46 -5.34
CA THR A 16 0.37 8.33 -6.75
C THR A 16 1.65 9.08 -7.10
N SER A 17 2.51 8.50 -7.96
CA SER A 17 3.69 9.22 -8.46
C SER A 17 3.28 10.40 -9.34
N TYR A 18 4.11 11.46 -9.40
CA TYR A 18 3.81 12.63 -10.23
C TYR A 18 3.62 12.29 -11.71
N LYS A 19 4.42 11.34 -12.25
CA LYS A 19 4.30 10.90 -13.64
C LYS A 19 2.92 10.30 -13.92
N LEU A 20 2.44 9.43 -13.02
CA LEU A 20 1.13 8.81 -13.16
C LEU A 20 0.01 9.82 -12.93
N ALA A 21 0.11 10.69 -11.92
CA ALA A 21 -0.84 11.77 -11.68
C ALA A 21 -1.00 12.68 -12.90
N ARG A 22 0.10 13.03 -13.56
CA ARG A 22 0.09 13.83 -14.78
C ARG A 22 -0.61 13.10 -15.94
N SER A 23 -0.27 11.83 -16.18
CA SER A 23 -0.90 11.04 -17.25
C SER A 23 -2.40 10.89 -17.03
N LEU A 24 -2.84 10.66 -15.80
CA LEU A 24 -4.26 10.58 -15.44
C LEU A 24 -4.99 11.90 -15.72
N VAL A 25 -4.43 13.03 -15.29
CA VAL A 25 -5.04 14.35 -15.54
C VAL A 25 -5.03 14.71 -17.03
N GLU A 26 -3.99 14.36 -17.76
CA GLU A 26 -3.93 14.58 -19.21
C GLU A 26 -4.94 13.72 -19.97
N SER A 27 -5.18 12.48 -19.55
CA SER A 27 -6.18 11.60 -20.16
C SER A 27 -7.62 12.10 -19.97
N MET A 28 -7.91 12.82 -18.90
CA MET A 28 -9.24 13.41 -18.66
C MET A 28 -9.64 14.51 -19.65
N LYS A 29 -8.72 14.98 -20.49
CA LYS A 29 -9.02 15.96 -21.55
C LYS A 29 -9.69 15.33 -22.76
N ILE A 30 -9.59 14.02 -22.90
CA ILE A 30 -10.12 13.29 -24.04
C ILE A 30 -11.42 12.65 -23.59
N GLU A 31 -12.49 12.94 -24.32
CA GLU A 31 -13.77 12.28 -24.11
C GLU A 31 -13.66 10.83 -24.59
N VAL A 32 -13.83 9.89 -23.67
CA VAL A 32 -13.82 8.46 -23.96
C VAL A 32 -15.21 7.92 -23.70
N VAL A 33 -15.95 7.71 -24.79
CA VAL A 33 -17.29 7.12 -24.75
C VAL A 33 -17.31 5.82 -25.54
N CYS A 34 -18.03 4.84 -25.04
CA CYS A 34 -18.27 3.62 -25.79
C CYS A 34 -19.23 3.93 -26.94
N ARG A 35 -18.79 3.70 -28.18
CA ARG A 35 -19.59 3.96 -29.38
C ARG A 35 -20.50 2.80 -29.75
N ASP A 36 -20.16 1.63 -29.25
CA ASP A 36 -20.80 0.37 -29.60
C ASP A 36 -20.91 -0.54 -28.38
N HIS A 37 -22.02 -1.26 -28.29
CA HIS A 37 -22.33 -2.19 -27.22
C HIS A 37 -22.44 -3.64 -27.70
N GLU A 38 -22.06 -3.94 -28.94
CA GLU A 38 -22.15 -5.30 -29.54
C GLU A 38 -21.42 -6.33 -28.69
N ILE A 39 -20.27 -5.95 -28.10
CA ILE A 39 -19.50 -6.86 -27.24
C ILE A 39 -20.29 -7.34 -26.02
N ASN A 40 -21.16 -6.49 -25.47
CA ASN A 40 -22.00 -6.87 -24.33
C ASN A 40 -23.00 -7.96 -24.72
N THR A 41 -23.54 -7.87 -25.96
CA THR A 41 -24.46 -8.85 -26.52
C THR A 41 -23.75 -10.16 -26.84
N ILE A 42 -22.56 -10.10 -27.40
CA ILE A 42 -21.75 -11.29 -27.76
C ILE A 42 -21.33 -12.05 -26.47
N LEU A 43 -20.93 -11.34 -25.42
CA LEU A 43 -20.48 -11.93 -24.18
C LEU A 43 -21.61 -12.22 -23.18
N GLY A 44 -22.83 -11.80 -23.48
CA GLY A 44 -23.97 -11.94 -22.56
C GLY A 44 -23.80 -11.15 -21.26
N ILE A 45 -23.02 -10.06 -21.26
CA ILE A 45 -22.69 -9.26 -20.08
C ILE A 45 -23.68 -8.09 -19.98
N GLN A 46 -24.29 -7.94 -18.81
CA GLN A 46 -25.05 -6.73 -18.48
C GLN A 46 -24.16 -5.80 -17.68
N PRO A 47 -23.80 -4.61 -18.22
CA PRO A 47 -23.02 -3.62 -17.49
C PRO A 47 -23.76 -3.14 -16.24
N ILE A 48 -23.06 -3.03 -15.14
CA ILE A 48 -23.57 -2.43 -13.89
C ILE A 48 -23.24 -0.93 -13.86
N SER A 49 -24.01 -0.17 -13.09
CA SER A 49 -23.75 1.25 -12.91
C SER A 49 -22.40 1.48 -12.19
N TYR A 50 -21.79 2.65 -12.42
CA TYR A 50 -20.55 3.05 -11.73
C TYR A 50 -20.67 2.96 -10.20
N LYS A 51 -21.80 3.38 -9.66
CA LYS A 51 -22.07 3.33 -8.22
C LYS A 51 -22.09 1.90 -7.69
N GLU A 52 -22.76 1.00 -8.39
CA GLU A 52 -22.79 -0.43 -8.03
C GLU A 52 -21.44 -1.09 -8.15
N ALA A 53 -20.67 -0.72 -9.18
CA ALA A 53 -19.29 -1.22 -9.35
C ALA A 53 -18.39 -0.79 -8.19
N LEU A 54 -18.51 0.47 -7.73
CA LEU A 54 -17.78 0.96 -6.56
C LEU A 54 -18.15 0.20 -5.29
N VAL A 55 -19.45 0.04 -5.02
CA VAL A 55 -19.90 -0.70 -3.82
C VAL A 55 -19.34 -2.12 -3.83
N LYS A 56 -19.46 -2.85 -4.94
CA LYS A 56 -18.89 -4.19 -5.08
C LYS A 56 -17.37 -4.22 -4.88
N ALA A 57 -16.66 -3.23 -5.41
CA ALA A 57 -15.20 -3.15 -5.24
C ALA A 57 -14.82 -2.95 -3.76
N PHE A 58 -15.52 -2.08 -3.04
CA PHE A 58 -15.27 -1.86 -1.62
C PHE A 58 -15.64 -3.09 -0.78
N ASP A 59 -16.76 -3.73 -1.05
CA ASP A 59 -17.16 -4.97 -0.38
C ASP A 59 -16.10 -6.08 -0.58
N SER A 60 -15.55 -6.22 -1.80
CA SER A 60 -14.49 -7.18 -2.08
C SER A 60 -13.19 -6.86 -1.32
N ILE A 61 -12.86 -5.56 -1.18
CA ILE A 61 -11.69 -5.12 -0.39
C ILE A 61 -11.90 -5.43 1.10
N GLU A 62 -13.07 -5.11 1.65
CA GLU A 62 -13.38 -5.36 3.06
C GLU A 62 -13.41 -6.84 3.41
N ASN A 63 -13.93 -7.66 2.52
CA ASN A 63 -13.99 -9.11 2.69
C ASN A 63 -12.68 -9.82 2.34
N ASN A 64 -11.67 -9.09 1.86
CA ASN A 64 -10.40 -9.64 1.37
C ASN A 64 -10.59 -10.68 0.24
N ASP A 65 -11.64 -10.50 -0.55
CA ASP A 65 -12.03 -11.34 -1.69
C ASP A 65 -11.61 -10.65 -3.02
N ILE A 66 -10.31 -10.39 -3.15
CA ILE A 66 -9.73 -9.78 -4.33
C ILE A 66 -8.93 -10.84 -5.08
N ALA A 67 -9.39 -11.24 -6.26
CA ALA A 67 -8.76 -12.27 -7.06
C ALA A 67 -7.34 -11.89 -7.51
N SER A 68 -7.09 -10.61 -7.78
CA SER A 68 -5.76 -10.08 -8.08
C SER A 68 -5.65 -8.61 -7.72
N SER A 69 -4.49 -8.19 -7.28
CA SER A 69 -4.21 -6.80 -6.93
C SER A 69 -2.83 -6.38 -7.42
N TRP A 70 -2.54 -5.08 -7.39
CA TRP A 70 -1.19 -4.56 -7.65
C TRP A 70 -0.11 -5.18 -6.75
N LYS A 71 -0.50 -5.79 -5.64
CA LYS A 71 0.37 -6.54 -4.74
C LYS A 71 0.97 -7.77 -5.42
N ASP A 72 0.20 -8.42 -6.28
CA ASP A 72 0.61 -9.65 -6.98
C ASP A 72 1.70 -9.35 -8.01
N SER A 73 1.72 -8.13 -8.58
CA SER A 73 2.78 -7.70 -9.47
C SER A 73 4.14 -7.54 -8.77
N TYR A 74 4.13 -7.19 -7.49
CA TYR A 74 5.35 -7.10 -6.68
C TYR A 74 5.88 -8.47 -6.26
N SER A 75 5.02 -9.47 -6.13
CA SER A 75 5.43 -10.83 -5.85
C SER A 75 6.01 -11.55 -7.06
N SER A 76 5.73 -11.06 -8.28
CA SER A 76 6.06 -11.76 -9.52
C SER A 76 7.13 -11.09 -10.41
N SER A 77 7.44 -9.79 -10.28
CA SER A 77 8.19 -9.12 -11.34
C SER A 77 9.54 -8.48 -11.00
N GLU A 78 9.81 -8.06 -9.77
CA GLU A 78 11.10 -7.41 -9.45
C GLU A 78 11.75 -7.90 -8.16
N ILE A 79 11.04 -8.58 -7.31
CA ILE A 79 11.62 -9.27 -6.16
C ILE A 79 11.92 -10.71 -6.56
N ASN A 80 12.75 -10.87 -7.59
CA ASN A 80 13.41 -12.14 -7.90
C ASN A 80 14.57 -12.44 -6.91
N MET A 81 14.75 -11.58 -5.93
CA MET A 81 15.45 -11.96 -4.71
C MET A 81 14.48 -12.87 -3.94
N SER A 82 14.86 -14.11 -3.77
CA SER A 82 14.08 -15.04 -2.96
C SER A 82 13.81 -14.37 -1.62
N ILE A 83 12.56 -14.37 -1.17
CA ILE A 83 12.17 -13.81 0.13
C ILE A 83 13.10 -14.30 1.25
N SER A 84 13.73 -15.47 1.05
CA SER A 84 14.76 -16.01 1.93
C SER A 84 16.02 -15.14 2.06
N GLU A 85 16.41 -14.35 1.06
CA GLU A 85 17.56 -13.44 1.16
C GLU A 85 17.26 -12.21 2.02
N TYR A 86 16.00 -11.74 2.04
CA TYR A 86 15.58 -10.67 2.95
C TYR A 86 15.28 -11.18 4.37
N ILE A 87 15.10 -12.48 4.56
CA ILE A 87 14.86 -13.08 5.87
C ILE A 87 16.17 -13.18 6.67
N SER A 88 17.31 -13.28 6.01
CA SER A 88 18.63 -13.17 6.62
C SER A 88 19.05 -11.69 6.64
N VAL A 89 19.05 -11.07 7.82
CA VAL A 89 19.61 -9.72 7.96
C VAL A 89 21.09 -9.77 7.58
N PRO A 90 21.59 -8.90 6.66
CA PRO A 90 22.99 -8.88 6.30
C PRO A 90 23.86 -8.73 7.55
N GLU A 91 24.88 -9.54 7.70
CA GLU A 91 25.77 -9.45 8.86
C GLU A 91 26.81 -8.33 8.71
N PHE A 92 27.13 -7.97 7.47
CA PHE A 92 28.15 -7.00 7.13
C PHE A 92 27.58 -5.80 6.34
N GLY A 93 28.07 -4.60 6.65
CA GLY A 93 27.73 -3.40 5.90
C GLY A 93 26.37 -2.78 6.24
N CYS A 94 25.72 -3.20 7.30
CA CYS A 94 24.48 -2.61 7.78
C CYS A 94 24.51 -2.28 9.27
N PHE A 95 23.77 -1.26 9.68
CA PHE A 95 23.51 -0.99 11.09
C PHE A 95 22.42 -1.95 11.59
N LYS A 96 22.67 -2.59 12.74
CA LYS A 96 21.73 -3.52 13.36
C LYS A 96 21.33 -3.04 14.74
N ASP A 97 20.04 -2.83 14.97
CA ASP A 97 19.46 -2.61 16.30
C ASP A 97 18.56 -3.81 16.64
N ALA A 98 18.92 -4.56 17.68
CA ALA A 98 18.16 -5.71 18.14
C ALA A 98 17.73 -5.49 19.60
N ARG A 99 16.42 -5.55 19.84
CA ARG A 99 15.83 -5.36 21.18
C ARG A 99 15.01 -6.56 21.58
N VAL A 100 15.11 -6.94 22.83
CA VAL A 100 14.35 -8.07 23.41
C VAL A 100 13.57 -7.54 24.60
N SER A 101 12.30 -7.92 24.69
CA SER A 101 11.45 -7.58 25.83
C SER A 101 10.69 -8.82 26.29
N ILE A 102 10.51 -8.93 27.60
CA ILE A 102 9.67 -9.97 28.20
C ILE A 102 8.22 -9.51 28.09
N ILE A 103 7.35 -10.40 27.62
CA ILE A 103 5.92 -10.13 27.47
C ILE A 103 5.12 -11.09 28.37
N GLU A 104 4.07 -10.58 29.00
CA GLU A 104 3.19 -11.39 29.86
C GLU A 104 2.16 -12.18 29.05
N ASN A 105 1.65 -11.57 27.96
CA ASN A 105 0.61 -12.18 27.13
C ASN A 105 0.99 -12.14 25.66
N ARG A 106 1.41 -13.31 25.15
CA ARG A 106 1.83 -13.46 23.73
C ARG A 106 0.72 -13.04 22.75
N LYS A 107 -0.53 -13.50 22.97
CA LYS A 107 -1.64 -13.22 22.06
C LYS A 107 -1.92 -11.73 21.96
N GLN A 108 -2.02 -11.05 23.11
CA GLN A 108 -2.27 -9.62 23.15
C GLN A 108 -1.15 -8.81 22.48
N SER A 109 0.10 -9.22 22.65
CA SER A 109 1.25 -8.56 22.03
C SER A 109 1.24 -8.75 20.51
N ILE A 110 0.94 -9.94 20.01
CA ILE A 110 0.80 -10.22 18.59
C ILE A 110 -0.36 -9.41 18.00
N ASP A 111 -1.52 -9.36 18.66
CA ASP A 111 -2.68 -8.61 18.17
C ASP A 111 -2.36 -7.10 18.10
N LYS A 112 -1.61 -6.55 19.04
CA LYS A 112 -1.12 -5.16 18.97
C LYS A 112 -0.16 -4.95 17.82
N ILE A 113 0.79 -5.85 17.57
CA ILE A 113 1.70 -5.77 16.44
C ILE A 113 0.91 -5.85 15.12
N TRP A 114 -0.08 -6.74 15.03
CA TRP A 114 -0.91 -6.87 13.83
C TRP A 114 -1.88 -5.72 13.61
N SER A 115 -2.04 -4.81 14.55
CA SER A 115 -2.88 -3.60 14.41
C SER A 115 -2.09 -2.31 14.15
N ILE A 116 -0.78 -2.37 13.90
CA ILE A 116 0.05 -1.20 13.56
C ILE A 116 -0.33 -0.60 12.19
N GLY A 117 -0.06 0.69 12.04
CA GLY A 117 -0.32 1.44 10.81
C GLY A 117 -1.77 1.88 10.64
N GLY A 118 -2.05 2.62 9.58
CA GLY A 118 -3.36 3.17 9.29
C GLY A 118 -3.89 4.08 10.41
N GLU A 119 -5.13 3.86 10.84
CA GLU A 119 -5.77 4.68 11.88
C GLU A 119 -5.11 4.54 13.26
N ASN A 120 -4.61 3.36 13.60
CA ASN A 120 -3.94 3.10 14.87
C ASN A 120 -2.55 3.74 14.93
N GLY A 121 -1.96 4.02 13.77
CA GLY A 121 -0.60 4.56 13.66
C GLY A 121 0.46 3.61 14.23
N TRP A 122 1.52 4.20 14.76
CA TRP A 122 2.72 3.49 15.27
C TRP A 122 2.81 3.53 16.81
N TYR A 123 1.70 3.79 17.49
CA TYR A 123 1.52 3.89 18.94
C TYR A 123 2.31 5.01 19.60
N HIS A 124 3.55 5.24 19.18
CA HIS A 124 4.40 6.30 19.75
C HIS A 124 4.94 7.23 18.67
N GLY A 125 4.95 8.53 18.95
CA GLY A 125 5.57 9.53 18.07
C GLY A 125 4.86 9.72 16.73
N ASN A 126 3.55 9.47 16.61
CA ASN A 126 2.79 9.61 15.36
C ASN A 126 2.97 10.98 14.69
N TRP A 127 3.17 12.04 15.47
CA TRP A 127 3.43 13.37 14.94
C TRP A 127 4.79 13.46 14.24
N LEU A 128 5.84 12.80 14.77
CA LEU A 128 7.16 12.70 14.12
C LEU A 128 7.06 11.96 12.79
N TRP A 129 6.31 10.87 12.76
CA TRP A 129 6.07 10.11 11.53
C TRP A 129 5.34 10.95 10.48
N ARG A 130 4.40 11.82 10.91
CA ARG A 130 3.73 12.76 10.00
C ARG A 130 4.69 13.76 9.38
N ILE A 131 5.55 14.38 10.20
CA ILE A 131 6.57 15.31 9.71
C ILE A 131 7.51 14.60 8.74
N ARG A 132 8.02 13.44 9.12
CA ARG A 132 8.88 12.61 8.27
C ARG A 132 8.19 12.25 6.94
N GLY A 133 6.93 11.89 6.98
CA GLY A 133 6.14 11.58 5.78
C GLY A 133 6.00 12.79 4.83
N VAL A 134 5.83 14.00 5.35
CA VAL A 134 5.81 15.22 4.57
C VAL A 134 7.17 15.49 3.93
N LEU A 135 8.25 15.38 4.69
CA LEU A 135 9.62 15.56 4.17
C LEU A 135 9.95 14.52 3.10
N ASP A 136 9.57 13.25 3.32
CA ASP A 136 9.75 12.19 2.33
C ASP A 136 9.02 12.50 1.02
N LYS A 137 7.81 13.04 1.11
CA LYS A 137 7.02 13.48 -0.04
C LYS A 137 7.70 14.61 -0.81
N LEU A 138 8.33 15.56 -0.13
CA LEU A 138 9.05 16.67 -0.77
C LEU A 138 10.26 16.20 -1.59
N VAL A 139 10.92 15.12 -1.17
CA VAL A 139 12.03 14.50 -1.92
C VAL A 139 11.55 13.42 -2.92
N GLY A 140 10.24 13.31 -3.13
CA GLY A 140 9.62 12.40 -4.08
C GLY A 140 9.50 10.96 -3.58
N GLY A 141 9.49 10.74 -2.27
CA GLY A 141 9.19 9.47 -1.63
C GLY A 141 7.69 9.19 -1.51
N VAL A 142 7.34 8.07 -0.89
CA VAL A 142 5.96 7.58 -0.76
C VAL A 142 5.15 8.33 0.30
N GLY A 143 5.79 8.85 1.34
CA GLY A 143 5.12 9.48 2.47
C GLY A 143 4.25 8.49 3.28
N LEU A 144 3.39 9.03 4.17
CA LEU A 144 2.51 8.23 5.06
C LEU A 144 1.13 7.91 4.47
N ARG A 145 0.83 8.27 3.23
CA ARG A 145 -0.56 8.28 2.73
C ARG A 145 -1.07 6.97 2.16
N ARG A 146 -0.25 5.92 2.14
CA ARG A 146 -0.73 4.61 1.66
C ARG A 146 -1.75 3.99 2.61
N GLY A 147 -1.66 4.35 3.90
CA GLY A 147 -2.53 3.79 4.92
C GLY A 147 -2.35 2.28 5.04
N ARG A 148 -3.44 1.62 5.40
CA ARG A 148 -3.51 0.17 5.55
C ARG A 148 -4.61 -0.36 4.64
N THR A 149 -4.35 -1.43 3.90
CA THR A 149 -5.31 -1.99 2.94
C THR A 149 -6.49 -2.64 3.64
N ASN A 150 -6.23 -3.42 4.70
CA ASN A 150 -7.25 -4.06 5.51
C ASN A 150 -6.97 -3.82 7.00
N GLN A 151 -7.97 -3.38 7.77
CA GLN A 151 -7.80 -3.04 9.18
C GLN A 151 -7.56 -4.26 10.08
N LYS A 152 -7.99 -5.45 9.66
CA LYS A 152 -7.95 -6.68 10.47
C LYS A 152 -6.78 -7.59 10.14
N THR A 153 -6.35 -7.61 8.88
CA THR A 153 -5.34 -8.54 8.38
C THR A 153 -4.13 -7.82 7.81
N ILE A 154 -2.98 -8.47 7.88
CA ILE A 154 -1.75 -8.08 7.20
C ILE A 154 -1.35 -9.24 6.30
N SER A 155 -1.19 -8.97 5.02
CA SER A 155 -0.77 -9.94 4.02
C SER A 155 0.54 -9.52 3.37
N VAL A 156 1.28 -10.48 2.84
CA VAL A 156 2.50 -10.22 2.07
C VAL A 156 2.16 -9.31 0.88
N GLY A 157 3.00 -8.31 0.63
CA GLY A 157 2.77 -7.30 -0.39
C GLY A 157 1.93 -6.09 0.06
N ASP A 158 1.29 -6.13 1.25
CA ASP A 158 0.56 -4.98 1.78
C ASP A 158 1.46 -3.78 2.00
N ALA A 159 0.89 -2.60 1.83
CA ALA A 159 1.50 -1.37 2.29
C ALA A 159 0.95 -1.03 3.68
N LEU A 160 1.86 -0.80 4.62
CA LEU A 160 1.58 -0.24 5.93
C LEU A 160 2.24 1.12 5.99
N ASP A 161 1.50 2.18 5.68
CA ASP A 161 2.03 3.53 5.50
C ASP A 161 3.20 3.55 4.48
N PHE A 162 4.43 3.71 4.93
CA PHE A 162 5.64 3.70 4.11
C PHE A 162 6.40 2.38 4.14
N TRP A 163 5.85 1.36 4.80
CA TRP A 163 6.44 0.03 4.85
C TRP A 163 5.75 -0.92 3.87
N ARG A 164 6.53 -1.82 3.28
CA ARG A 164 6.05 -2.95 2.51
C ARG A 164 6.16 -4.21 3.33
N VAL A 165 5.10 -5.00 3.40
CA VAL A 165 5.11 -6.28 4.08
C VAL A 165 5.80 -7.32 3.19
N LEU A 166 6.96 -7.81 3.62
CA LEU A 166 7.68 -8.88 2.93
C LEU A 166 7.28 -10.26 3.45
N TYR A 167 7.02 -10.36 4.74
CA TYR A 167 6.58 -11.60 5.36
C TYR A 167 5.60 -11.31 6.50
N ALA A 168 4.54 -12.08 6.62
CA ALA A 168 3.56 -11.98 7.69
C ALA A 168 3.01 -13.36 8.04
N ASN A 169 3.34 -13.85 9.23
CA ASN A 169 2.76 -15.09 9.79
C ASN A 169 2.36 -14.82 11.23
N LYS A 170 1.05 -14.72 11.46
CA LYS A 170 0.49 -14.37 12.77
C LYS A 170 0.64 -15.51 13.79
N GLU A 171 0.59 -16.76 13.36
CA GLU A 171 0.72 -17.93 14.22
C GLU A 171 2.14 -18.05 14.77
N GLU A 172 3.12 -17.86 13.92
CA GLU A 172 4.54 -17.77 14.31
C GLU A 172 4.82 -16.50 15.11
N GLY A 173 4.02 -15.44 14.93
CA GLY A 173 4.25 -14.10 15.48
C GLY A 173 5.37 -13.37 14.76
N ARG A 174 5.58 -13.63 13.46
CA ARG A 174 6.67 -13.07 12.66
C ARG A 174 6.14 -12.11 11.60
N LEU A 175 6.65 -10.88 11.62
CA LEU A 175 6.34 -9.83 10.65
C LEU A 175 7.64 -9.21 10.16
N LEU A 176 7.84 -9.15 8.84
CA LEU A 176 8.99 -8.51 8.21
C LEU A 176 8.50 -7.37 7.33
N LEU A 177 9.05 -6.19 7.58
CA LEU A 177 8.70 -4.95 6.89
C LEU A 177 9.93 -4.38 6.18
N PHE A 178 9.72 -3.87 4.98
CA PHE A 178 10.72 -3.16 4.19
C PHE A 178 10.35 -1.69 4.07
N ALA A 179 11.28 -0.79 4.37
CA ALA A 179 11.05 0.65 4.27
C ALA A 179 11.17 1.11 2.81
N GLU A 180 10.12 1.72 2.28
CA GLU A 180 10.09 2.30 0.92
C GLU A 180 10.28 3.82 0.93
N MET A 181 10.62 4.42 2.07
CA MET A 181 10.96 5.84 2.16
C MET A 181 12.27 6.12 1.44
N LYS A 182 12.37 7.31 0.84
CA LYS A 182 13.62 7.83 0.28
C LYS A 182 14.51 8.49 1.33
N LEU A 183 13.92 9.02 2.39
CA LEU A 183 14.69 9.57 3.50
C LEU A 183 15.37 8.44 4.27
N PRO A 184 16.70 8.54 4.49
CA PRO A 184 17.42 7.55 5.28
C PRO A 184 16.88 7.47 6.71
N GLY A 185 16.91 6.26 7.26
CA GLY A 185 16.49 5.96 8.63
C GLY A 185 17.53 6.32 9.67
#